data_d8ec9bd718741c493791991ef885032a
#
_entry.id   d8ec9bd718741c493791991ef885032a
#
_cell.length_a   1.000
_cell.length_b   1.000
_cell.length_c   1.000
_cell.angle_alpha   90.00
_cell.angle_beta   90.00
_cell.angle_gamma   90.00
#
_symmetry.space_group_name_H-M   'P 1'
#
loop_
_entity.id
_entity.type
_entity.pdbx_description
1 polymer ?
#
loop_
_entity_poly.entity_id
_entity_poly.type
_entity_poly.pdbx_seq_one_letter_code
_entity_poly.pdbx_strand_id
1 'polypeptide(L)'
;MKRFLLFSLALLIVAACNQAYTTPTATDDRELFATPIPTEVPVTPTNTPIPAPTLHRGVNFGNMLEPPNEGEWGLYVQEEYFNLVKEAGFDFVRLPVSWDAHAEGAEPYTIDPLFFYRVDQVLAWALDRNLTVILDFHNYDDMMSNPWGNKERFFAIWKQVSERYKDYPANLLFELLNEPNSVLDAQLWNQYVGEALAIIRDTNPTRDVVIGPTQWNSYGWISTLDVPDDPHMIFTFHYYEPFHFTHQGAEWVGDEAQGWLGTTWDATDEQKAEVINNFDSVADWSKRHGNVRILLGEFGAYSTAPQDSRVRWTTFIREQAEAHGFAWAYWELAAGFGVYDPDAKAWREDLLKALIP
;
A
#
# COMPACT_ATOMS: atom_id res chain seq x y z
N MET A 1 35.33 -39.39 -49.81
CA MET A 1 36.53 -38.95 -49.07
C MET A 1 36.04 -38.15 -47.90
N LYS A 2 35.98 -38.74 -46.66
CA LYS A 2 35.54 -38.15 -45.42
C LYS A 2 36.73 -37.47 -44.74
N ARG A 3 36.63 -36.18 -44.40
CA ARG A 3 37.63 -35.52 -43.58
C ARG A 3 36.97 -35.32 -42.18
N PHE A 4 37.53 -35.97 -41.16
CA PHE A 4 37.29 -35.78 -39.76
C PHE A 4 38.06 -34.53 -39.29
N LEU A 5 37.39 -33.58 -38.68
CA LEU A 5 38.04 -32.52 -37.89
C LEU A 5 37.93 -32.90 -36.41
N LEU A 6 39.09 -33.10 -35.79
CA LEU A 6 39.28 -33.22 -34.36
C LEU A 6 39.21 -31.82 -33.74
N PHE A 7 38.31 -31.60 -32.79
CA PHE A 7 38.33 -30.45 -31.88
C PHE A 7 39.05 -30.85 -30.59
N SER A 8 40.20 -30.23 -30.37
CA SER A 8 40.97 -30.35 -29.14
C SER A 8 40.30 -29.52 -28.02
N LEU A 9 39.93 -30.19 -26.94
CA LEU A 9 39.40 -29.60 -25.73
C LEU A 9 40.57 -29.09 -24.88
N ALA A 10 40.77 -27.77 -24.80
CA ALA A 10 41.74 -27.18 -23.90
C ALA A 10 41.10 -27.01 -22.51
N LEU A 11 41.60 -27.77 -21.53
CA LEU A 11 41.22 -27.67 -20.12
C LEU A 11 41.95 -26.45 -19.52
N LEU A 12 41.20 -25.38 -19.23
CA LEU A 12 41.67 -24.25 -18.42
C LEU A 12 41.43 -24.57 -16.95
N ILE A 13 42.53 -24.84 -16.23
CA ILE A 13 42.53 -24.96 -14.77
C ILE A 13 42.52 -23.54 -14.22
N VAL A 14 41.37 -23.10 -13.68
CA VAL A 14 41.27 -21.87 -12.90
C VAL A 14 41.60 -22.21 -11.44
N ALA A 15 42.77 -21.75 -10.99
CA ALA A 15 43.13 -21.81 -9.57
C ALA A 15 42.23 -20.85 -8.78
N ALA A 16 41.32 -21.44 -8.00
CA ALA A 16 40.49 -20.67 -7.06
C ALA A 16 41.36 -20.26 -5.86
N CYS A 17 41.66 -18.98 -5.72
CA CYS A 17 42.12 -18.40 -4.47
C CYS A 17 41.02 -18.50 -3.42
N ASN A 18 41.19 -19.42 -2.49
CA ASN A 18 40.38 -19.52 -1.28
C ASN A 18 40.70 -18.32 -0.37
N GLN A 19 39.97 -17.20 -0.49
CA GLN A 19 39.88 -16.24 0.56
C GLN A 19 38.75 -16.71 1.51
N ALA A 20 39.13 -17.08 2.71
CA ALA A 20 38.20 -17.37 3.79
C ALA A 20 37.45 -16.08 4.15
N TYR A 21 36.21 -15.96 3.69
CA TYR A 21 35.30 -14.99 4.25
C TYR A 21 34.96 -15.45 5.68
N THR A 22 35.44 -14.72 6.67
CA THR A 22 34.95 -14.83 8.03
C THR A 22 33.51 -14.32 8.01
N THR A 23 32.54 -15.22 8.08
CA THR A 23 31.15 -14.89 8.39
C THR A 23 31.12 -14.07 9.67
N PRO A 24 30.46 -12.88 9.68
CA PRO A 24 30.15 -12.24 10.94
C PRO A 24 29.31 -13.22 11.75
N THR A 25 29.69 -13.46 12.97
CA THR A 25 28.85 -14.17 13.95
C THR A 25 27.54 -13.41 14.03
N ALA A 26 26.44 -14.04 13.62
CA ALA A 26 25.11 -13.54 13.85
C ALA A 26 24.98 -13.33 15.35
N THR A 27 24.94 -12.08 15.77
CA THR A 27 24.46 -11.72 17.10
C THR A 27 23.00 -12.15 17.13
N ASP A 28 22.66 -12.97 18.10
CA ASP A 28 21.30 -13.48 18.29
C ASP A 28 20.43 -12.29 18.71
N ASP A 29 19.81 -11.63 17.75
CA ASP A 29 18.94 -10.46 17.96
C ASP A 29 17.64 -10.80 18.75
N ARG A 30 17.48 -12.04 19.21
CA ARG A 30 16.36 -12.45 20.07
C ARG A 30 16.33 -11.75 21.44
N GLU A 31 17.42 -11.11 21.87
CA GLU A 31 17.42 -10.34 23.12
C GLU A 31 16.79 -8.93 22.99
N LEU A 32 16.57 -8.42 21.78
CA LEU A 32 15.91 -7.11 21.57
C LEU A 32 14.38 -7.16 21.82
N PHE A 33 13.78 -8.34 21.89
CA PHE A 33 12.35 -8.53 22.13
C PHE A 33 12.00 -9.07 23.52
N ALA A 34 12.96 -9.08 24.44
CA ALA A 34 12.75 -9.52 25.83
C ALA A 34 12.10 -8.43 26.72
N THR A 35 11.24 -7.57 26.16
CA THR A 35 10.27 -6.87 27.00
C THR A 35 9.09 -7.82 27.25
N PRO A 36 8.61 -7.95 28.52
CA PRO A 36 7.47 -8.80 28.81
C PRO A 36 6.29 -8.37 27.94
N ILE A 37 5.67 -9.35 27.27
CA ILE A 37 4.44 -9.17 26.48
C ILE A 37 3.46 -8.42 27.40
N PRO A 38 3.06 -7.18 27.10
CA PRO A 38 2.01 -6.53 27.86
C PRO A 38 0.75 -7.36 27.66
N THR A 39 0.21 -7.90 28.76
CA THR A 39 -1.14 -8.42 28.79
C THR A 39 -2.06 -7.36 28.23
N GLU A 40 -2.83 -7.72 27.17
CA GLU A 40 -3.90 -6.97 26.51
C GLU A 40 -3.98 -5.49 26.89
N VAL A 41 -3.73 -4.59 25.92
CA VAL A 41 -4.06 -3.18 26.12
C VAL A 41 -5.58 -3.12 26.35
N PRO A 42 -6.07 -2.70 27.53
CA PRO A 42 -7.49 -2.60 27.76
C PRO A 42 -8.03 -1.47 26.88
N VAL A 43 -8.59 -1.79 25.72
CA VAL A 43 -9.39 -0.84 24.97
C VAL A 43 -10.68 -0.67 25.76
N THR A 44 -10.83 0.43 26.49
CA THR A 44 -12.07 0.75 27.17
C THR A 44 -13.12 1.10 26.10
N PRO A 45 -14.16 0.28 25.90
CA PRO A 45 -15.19 0.61 24.92
C PRO A 45 -15.88 1.89 25.37
N THR A 46 -15.68 2.98 24.67
CA THR A 46 -16.53 4.16 24.81
C THR A 46 -17.82 3.90 24.05
N ASN A 47 -18.93 3.67 24.75
CA ASN A 47 -20.28 3.45 24.22
C ASN A 47 -20.90 4.69 23.55
N THR A 48 -20.12 5.62 23.06
CA THR A 48 -20.60 6.74 22.26
C THR A 48 -20.40 6.37 20.80
N PRO A 49 -21.43 6.38 19.94
CA PRO A 49 -21.23 6.19 18.50
C PRO A 49 -20.26 7.26 18.01
N ILE A 50 -19.04 6.90 17.73
CA ILE A 50 -18.10 7.78 17.06
C ILE A 50 -18.57 7.85 15.61
N PRO A 51 -18.87 9.05 15.06
CA PRO A 51 -19.20 9.17 13.64
C PRO A 51 -18.10 8.52 12.80
N ALA A 52 -18.47 7.91 11.68
CA ALA A 52 -17.47 7.41 10.71
C ALA A 52 -16.48 8.54 10.40
N PRO A 53 -15.17 8.27 10.44
CA PRO A 53 -14.16 9.31 10.24
C PRO A 53 -14.28 9.89 8.83
N THR A 54 -14.13 11.20 8.72
CA THR A 54 -13.99 11.86 7.41
C THR A 54 -12.52 11.82 7.04
N LEU A 55 -12.18 11.16 5.93
CA LEU A 55 -10.84 11.15 5.37
C LEU A 55 -10.66 12.40 4.50
N HIS A 56 -9.50 13.04 4.59
CA HIS A 56 -9.12 14.14 3.70
C HIS A 56 -7.71 13.92 3.14
N ARG A 57 -6.67 14.00 3.98
CA ARG A 57 -5.26 14.05 3.60
C ARG A 57 -4.48 12.96 4.30
N GLY A 58 -4.01 11.99 3.55
CA GLY A 58 -3.29 10.86 4.07
C GLY A 58 -1.90 10.68 3.46
N VAL A 59 -1.15 9.78 4.07
CA VAL A 59 0.13 9.31 3.56
C VAL A 59 0.23 7.79 3.75
N ASN A 60 0.80 7.11 2.75
CA ASN A 60 1.08 5.69 2.83
C ASN A 60 2.37 5.44 3.63
N PHE A 61 2.34 4.46 4.52
CA PHE A 61 3.52 3.93 5.20
C PHE A 61 4.11 2.77 4.38
N GLY A 62 4.37 3.05 3.10
CA GLY A 62 4.90 2.09 2.15
C GLY A 62 6.30 1.61 2.47
N ASN A 63 6.65 0.42 1.99
CA ASN A 63 7.92 -0.26 2.15
C ASN A 63 8.28 -0.64 3.60
N MET A 64 7.31 -0.71 4.51
CA MET A 64 7.55 -0.96 5.94
C MET A 64 7.04 -2.32 6.42
N LEU A 65 5.70 -2.58 6.36
CA LEU A 65 5.09 -3.86 6.74
C LEU A 65 4.60 -4.68 5.54
N GLU A 66 4.85 -4.22 4.34
CA GLU A 66 4.55 -4.93 3.10
C GLU A 66 5.68 -5.85 2.62
N PRO A 67 6.98 -5.68 3.00
CA PRO A 67 7.98 -6.73 2.76
C PRO A 67 7.66 -8.00 3.54
N PRO A 68 8.14 -9.18 3.09
CA PRO A 68 8.00 -10.43 3.83
C PRO A 68 8.53 -10.37 5.26
N ASN A 69 9.56 -9.54 5.49
CA ASN A 69 10.05 -9.21 6.83
C ASN A 69 10.21 -7.71 6.96
N GLU A 70 9.70 -7.12 8.05
CA GLU A 70 9.88 -5.70 8.31
C GLU A 70 11.37 -5.33 8.29
N GLY A 71 11.72 -4.26 7.55
CA GLY A 71 13.10 -3.83 7.36
C GLY A 71 13.82 -4.47 6.18
N GLU A 72 13.26 -5.46 5.51
CA GLU A 72 13.89 -6.12 4.35
C GLU A 72 14.09 -5.15 3.18
N TRP A 73 13.22 -4.16 3.02
CA TRP A 73 13.37 -3.08 2.04
C TRP A 73 13.95 -1.79 2.65
N GLY A 74 14.67 -1.91 3.78
CA GLY A 74 15.44 -0.84 4.39
C GLY A 74 14.68 0.06 5.37
N LEU A 75 13.36 -0.09 5.51
CA LEU A 75 12.55 0.75 6.40
C LEU A 75 11.85 -0.08 7.49
N TYR A 76 11.76 0.54 8.68
CA TYR A 76 10.98 0.04 9.81
C TYR A 76 9.93 1.08 10.19
N VAL A 77 8.74 0.64 10.60
CA VAL A 77 7.76 1.56 11.18
C VAL A 77 8.28 2.07 12.53
N GLN A 78 8.41 3.38 12.65
CA GLN A 78 8.86 4.04 13.88
C GLN A 78 7.71 4.85 14.49
N GLU A 79 7.61 4.84 15.81
CA GLU A 79 6.59 5.62 16.52
C GLU A 79 6.66 7.12 16.20
N GLU A 80 7.88 7.64 16.03
CA GLU A 80 8.13 9.03 15.70
C GLU A 80 7.45 9.47 14.39
N TYR A 81 7.31 8.58 13.42
CA TYR A 81 6.67 8.90 12.14
C TYR A 81 5.22 9.36 12.30
N PHE A 82 4.50 8.80 13.28
CA PHE A 82 3.12 9.21 13.56
C PHE A 82 3.03 10.62 14.16
N ASN A 83 4.02 11.03 14.97
CA ASN A 83 4.13 12.42 15.42
C ASN A 83 4.36 13.35 14.23
N LEU A 84 5.36 13.05 13.41
CA LEU A 84 5.72 13.86 12.22
C LEU A 84 4.52 14.01 11.28
N VAL A 85 3.84 12.93 10.97
CA VAL A 85 2.67 12.93 10.07
C VAL A 85 1.53 13.77 10.66
N LYS A 86 1.25 13.61 11.96
CA LYS A 86 0.20 14.40 12.66
C LYS A 86 0.53 15.89 12.70
N GLU A 87 1.76 16.23 13.05
CA GLU A 87 2.24 17.62 13.14
C GLU A 87 2.29 18.30 11.77
N ALA A 88 2.59 17.55 10.71
CA ALA A 88 2.54 18.06 9.34
C ALA A 88 1.12 18.38 8.85
N GLY A 89 0.09 17.81 9.47
CA GLY A 89 -1.32 18.10 9.13
C GLY A 89 -2.03 17.02 8.33
N PHE A 90 -1.46 15.80 8.25
CA PHE A 90 -2.20 14.64 7.75
C PHE A 90 -3.21 14.17 8.79
N ASP A 91 -4.36 13.68 8.34
CA ASP A 91 -5.42 13.18 9.21
C ASP A 91 -5.54 11.66 9.25
N PHE A 92 -4.95 10.97 8.26
CA PHE A 92 -4.92 9.51 8.24
C PHE A 92 -3.62 8.96 7.66
N VAL A 93 -3.36 7.69 7.96
CA VAL A 93 -2.32 6.89 7.34
C VAL A 93 -2.93 5.67 6.67
N ARG A 94 -2.44 5.31 5.49
CA ARG A 94 -2.69 4.00 4.90
C ARG A 94 -1.49 3.12 5.24
N LEU A 95 -1.75 1.98 5.85
CA LEU A 95 -0.75 1.06 6.35
C LEU A 95 -0.77 -0.22 5.51
N PRO A 96 0.09 -0.33 4.49
CA PRO A 96 0.29 -1.55 3.72
C PRO A 96 0.83 -2.69 4.59
N VAL A 97 0.20 -3.87 4.53
CA VAL A 97 0.58 -5.05 5.33
C VAL A 97 0.52 -6.31 4.49
N SER A 98 1.59 -7.09 4.45
CA SER A 98 1.64 -8.42 3.82
C SER A 98 1.16 -9.51 4.79
N TRP A 99 -0.15 -9.66 4.95
CA TRP A 99 -0.73 -10.70 5.80
C TRP A 99 -0.41 -12.11 5.31
N ASP A 100 -0.32 -12.31 4.01
CA ASP A 100 0.02 -13.59 3.39
C ASP A 100 1.42 -14.07 3.73
N ALA A 101 2.40 -13.18 3.80
CA ALA A 101 3.77 -13.52 4.20
C ALA A 101 3.85 -14.05 5.65
N HIS A 102 2.88 -13.67 6.48
CA HIS A 102 2.83 -14.00 7.90
C HIS A 102 1.71 -14.99 8.28
N ALA A 103 1.01 -15.56 7.30
CA ALA A 103 0.01 -16.60 7.50
C ALA A 103 0.55 -17.95 7.05
N GLU A 104 0.23 -19.03 7.79
CA GLU A 104 0.58 -20.40 7.39
C GLU A 104 0.07 -20.73 5.98
N GLY A 105 0.83 -21.57 5.26
CA GLY A 105 0.47 -22.03 3.92
C GLY A 105 -0.59 -23.13 3.88
N ALA A 106 -1.01 -23.67 5.05
CA ALA A 106 -1.99 -24.74 5.19
C ALA A 106 -3.09 -24.34 6.19
N GLU A 107 -4.25 -24.94 6.06
CA GLU A 107 -5.35 -24.73 7.01
C GLU A 107 -4.91 -25.00 8.46
N PRO A 108 -5.32 -24.14 9.40
CA PRO A 108 -6.31 -23.07 9.28
C PRO A 108 -5.74 -21.72 8.83
N TYR A 109 -4.56 -21.66 8.20
CA TYR A 109 -3.89 -20.45 7.70
C TYR A 109 -3.63 -19.43 8.80
N THR A 110 -3.16 -19.90 9.94
CA THR A 110 -2.95 -19.07 11.14
C THR A 110 -1.96 -17.96 10.87
N ILE A 111 -2.36 -16.72 11.16
CA ILE A 111 -1.44 -15.59 11.14
C ILE A 111 -0.53 -15.67 12.35
N ASP A 112 0.78 -15.41 12.16
CA ASP A 112 1.77 -15.39 13.23
C ASP A 112 1.33 -14.41 14.37
N PRO A 113 1.15 -14.90 15.60
CA PRO A 113 0.78 -14.04 16.72
C PRO A 113 1.78 -12.90 17.00
N LEU A 114 3.07 -13.09 16.71
CA LEU A 114 4.07 -12.04 16.88
C LEU A 114 3.90 -10.93 15.83
N PHE A 115 3.53 -11.29 14.61
CA PHE A 115 3.22 -10.31 13.60
C PHE A 115 1.94 -9.52 13.93
N PHE A 116 0.88 -10.19 14.39
CA PHE A 116 -0.28 -9.50 14.93
C PHE A 116 0.08 -8.52 16.02
N TYR A 117 0.93 -8.94 16.98
CA TYR A 117 1.39 -8.05 18.05
C TYR A 117 2.13 -6.82 17.48
N ARG A 118 2.96 -7.01 16.45
CA ARG A 118 3.64 -5.89 15.79
C ARG A 118 2.66 -4.91 15.13
N VAL A 119 1.68 -5.42 14.42
CA VAL A 119 0.62 -4.59 13.81
C VAL A 119 -0.19 -3.86 14.88
N ASP A 120 -0.56 -4.52 15.98
CA ASP A 120 -1.25 -3.88 17.12
C ASP A 120 -0.45 -2.69 17.68
N GLN A 121 0.85 -2.86 17.85
CA GLN A 121 1.74 -1.81 18.34
C GLN A 121 1.71 -0.59 17.39
N VAL A 122 1.80 -0.84 16.08
CA VAL A 122 1.76 0.21 15.05
C VAL A 122 0.41 0.93 15.03
N LEU A 123 -0.68 0.16 15.11
CA LEU A 123 -2.04 0.72 15.20
C LEU A 123 -2.21 1.58 16.46
N ALA A 124 -1.70 1.13 17.62
CA ALA A 124 -1.75 1.90 18.85
C ALA A 124 -1.05 3.25 18.70
N TRP A 125 0.13 3.29 18.11
CA TRP A 125 0.85 4.55 17.86
C TRP A 125 0.06 5.56 17.02
N ALA A 126 -0.64 5.09 15.99
CA ALA A 126 -1.47 5.95 15.15
C ALA A 126 -2.74 6.43 15.89
N LEU A 127 -3.46 5.49 16.50
CA LEU A 127 -4.75 5.76 17.15
C LEU A 127 -4.62 6.65 18.39
N ASP A 128 -3.55 6.50 19.18
CA ASP A 128 -3.24 7.37 20.34
C ASP A 128 -3.02 8.84 19.92
N ARG A 129 -2.66 9.08 18.66
CA ARG A 129 -2.50 10.41 18.06
C ARG A 129 -3.74 10.92 17.34
N ASN A 130 -4.86 10.21 17.48
CA ASN A 130 -6.11 10.49 16.77
C ASN A 130 -5.91 10.58 15.25
N LEU A 131 -5.07 9.72 14.71
CA LEU A 131 -5.00 9.45 13.27
C LEU A 131 -6.05 8.39 12.93
N THR A 132 -6.63 8.48 11.75
CA THR A 132 -7.36 7.38 11.16
C THR A 132 -6.36 6.44 10.47
N VAL A 133 -6.61 5.13 10.52
CA VAL A 133 -5.76 4.14 9.86
C VAL A 133 -6.59 3.35 8.86
N ILE A 134 -6.11 3.26 7.64
CA ILE A 134 -6.56 2.28 6.65
C ILE A 134 -5.59 1.10 6.72
N LEU A 135 -6.03 0.00 7.27
CA LEU A 135 -5.26 -1.25 7.36
C LEU A 135 -5.47 -2.02 6.06
N ASP A 136 -4.47 -1.99 5.22
CA ASP A 136 -4.51 -2.52 3.86
C ASP A 136 -3.84 -3.90 3.77
N PHE A 137 -4.52 -4.86 3.13
CA PHE A 137 -3.91 -6.12 2.73
C PHE A 137 -3.15 -5.87 1.42
N HIS A 138 -1.84 -5.65 1.51
CA HIS A 138 -1.08 -5.12 0.37
C HIS A 138 -0.64 -6.21 -0.60
N ASN A 139 0.49 -6.83 -0.39
CA ASN A 139 1.05 -7.79 -1.34
C ASN A 139 0.41 -9.19 -1.16
N TYR A 140 -0.11 -9.75 -2.23
CA TYR A 140 -0.55 -11.14 -2.28
C TYR A 140 -0.41 -11.69 -3.71
N ASP A 141 0.83 -11.83 -4.17
CA ASP A 141 1.14 -12.24 -5.56
C ASP A 141 0.55 -13.59 -5.94
N ASP A 142 0.49 -14.53 -5.00
CA ASP A 142 -0.15 -15.83 -5.22
C ASP A 142 -1.65 -15.69 -5.52
N MET A 143 -2.34 -14.73 -4.92
CA MET A 143 -3.74 -14.42 -5.23
C MET A 143 -3.89 -13.89 -6.66
N MET A 144 -2.97 -13.05 -7.12
CA MET A 144 -3.00 -12.47 -8.47
C MET A 144 -2.74 -13.52 -9.55
N SER A 145 -1.90 -14.52 -9.24
CA SER A 145 -1.51 -15.59 -10.19
C SER A 145 -2.42 -16.81 -10.14
N ASN A 146 -3.01 -17.13 -8.98
CA ASN A 146 -3.87 -18.29 -8.75
C ASN A 146 -4.98 -17.98 -7.74
N PRO A 147 -5.97 -17.15 -8.10
CA PRO A 147 -7.02 -16.73 -7.16
C PRO A 147 -7.86 -17.88 -6.63
N TRP A 148 -8.13 -18.91 -7.45
CA TRP A 148 -8.92 -20.07 -7.01
C TRP A 148 -8.20 -20.89 -5.94
N GLY A 149 -6.89 -21.06 -6.05
CA GLY A 149 -6.08 -21.80 -5.07
C GLY A 149 -5.85 -21.03 -3.77
N ASN A 150 -5.98 -19.71 -3.79
CA ASN A 150 -5.73 -18.85 -2.63
C ASN A 150 -7.02 -18.28 -1.99
N LYS A 151 -8.19 -18.61 -2.56
CA LYS A 151 -9.48 -18.11 -2.08
C LYS A 151 -9.71 -18.37 -0.59
N GLU A 152 -9.61 -19.63 -0.17
CA GLU A 152 -9.86 -20.04 1.22
C GLU A 152 -8.86 -19.40 2.19
N ARG A 153 -7.62 -19.27 1.76
CA ARG A 153 -6.58 -18.61 2.56
C ARG A 153 -6.85 -17.11 2.73
N PHE A 154 -7.24 -16.42 1.68
CA PHE A 154 -7.63 -15.02 1.72
C PHE A 154 -8.78 -14.77 2.70
N PHE A 155 -9.82 -15.60 2.64
CA PHE A 155 -10.96 -15.49 3.55
C PHE A 155 -10.63 -15.87 4.99
N ALA A 156 -9.76 -16.87 5.19
CA ALA A 156 -9.29 -17.24 6.52
C ALA A 156 -8.44 -16.13 7.17
N ILE A 157 -7.64 -15.43 6.37
CA ILE A 157 -6.88 -14.25 6.82
C ILE A 157 -7.85 -13.14 7.24
N TRP A 158 -8.81 -12.77 6.38
CA TRP A 158 -9.80 -11.74 6.72
C TRP A 158 -10.64 -12.09 7.94
N LYS A 159 -11.00 -13.36 8.11
CA LYS A 159 -11.70 -13.81 9.31
C LYS A 159 -10.88 -13.56 10.59
N GLN A 160 -9.58 -13.82 10.56
CA GLN A 160 -8.69 -13.59 11.70
C GLN A 160 -8.48 -12.09 11.96
N VAL A 161 -8.24 -11.31 10.92
CA VAL A 161 -8.06 -9.86 11.01
C VAL A 161 -9.33 -9.18 11.53
N SER A 162 -10.50 -9.51 10.96
CA SER A 162 -11.77 -8.91 11.37
C SER A 162 -12.15 -9.29 12.81
N GLU A 163 -11.92 -10.53 13.24
CA GLU A 163 -12.17 -10.95 14.62
C GLU A 163 -11.23 -10.25 15.61
N ARG A 164 -9.95 -10.10 15.26
CA ARG A 164 -8.97 -9.44 16.13
C ARG A 164 -9.30 -7.97 16.37
N TYR A 165 -9.73 -7.27 15.34
CA TYR A 165 -9.93 -5.82 15.39
C TYR A 165 -11.39 -5.39 15.57
N LYS A 166 -12.31 -6.31 15.88
CA LYS A 166 -13.75 -6.02 16.03
C LYS A 166 -14.06 -4.94 17.08
N ASP A 167 -13.29 -4.92 18.16
CA ASP A 167 -13.48 -3.98 19.27
C ASP A 167 -12.64 -2.69 19.12
N TYR A 168 -11.89 -2.54 18.02
CA TYR A 168 -11.12 -1.33 17.72
C TYR A 168 -12.06 -0.19 17.32
N PRO A 169 -11.65 1.07 17.57
CA PRO A 169 -12.49 2.24 17.28
C PRO A 169 -12.76 2.41 15.79
N ALA A 170 -13.78 3.23 15.46
CA ALA A 170 -14.24 3.41 14.07
C ALA A 170 -13.20 4.09 13.14
N ASN A 171 -12.16 4.73 13.69
CA ASN A 171 -11.05 5.29 12.93
C ASN A 171 -9.96 4.26 12.55
N LEU A 172 -10.19 2.96 12.77
CA LEU A 172 -9.51 1.90 12.05
C LEU A 172 -10.43 1.42 10.92
N LEU A 173 -9.99 1.52 9.68
CA LEU A 173 -10.67 1.08 8.48
C LEU A 173 -9.93 -0.15 7.91
N PHE A 174 -10.61 -0.96 7.11
CA PHE A 174 -9.99 -2.07 6.39
C PHE A 174 -9.95 -1.78 4.90
N GLU A 175 -8.90 -2.23 4.21
CA GLU A 175 -8.84 -2.29 2.76
C GLU A 175 -8.63 -3.73 2.32
N LEU A 176 -9.54 -4.25 1.49
CA LEU A 176 -9.64 -5.69 1.23
C LEU A 176 -8.42 -6.26 0.55
N LEU A 177 -7.90 -5.59 -0.45
CA LEU A 177 -6.73 -6.00 -1.21
C LEU A 177 -6.21 -4.83 -2.03
N ASN A 178 -4.92 -4.55 -1.92
CA ASN A 178 -4.23 -3.61 -2.78
C ASN A 178 -4.17 -4.16 -4.22
N GLU A 179 -4.51 -3.33 -5.17
CA GLU A 179 -4.23 -3.51 -6.60
C GLU A 179 -4.53 -4.90 -7.18
N PRO A 180 -5.78 -5.42 -7.08
CA PRO A 180 -6.15 -6.67 -7.72
C PRO A 180 -5.81 -6.62 -9.21
N ASN A 181 -5.15 -7.67 -9.74
CA ASN A 181 -4.63 -7.64 -11.11
C ASN A 181 -4.51 -9.05 -11.73
N SER A 182 -3.89 -9.13 -12.90
CA SER A 182 -3.53 -10.37 -13.60
C SER A 182 -4.70 -11.33 -13.80
N VAL A 183 -4.66 -12.55 -13.23
CA VAL A 183 -5.69 -13.58 -13.39
C VAL A 183 -6.92 -13.30 -12.51
N LEU A 184 -6.77 -12.51 -11.46
CA LEU A 184 -7.90 -12.04 -10.64
C LEU A 184 -8.66 -10.95 -11.41
N ASP A 185 -9.54 -11.38 -12.33
CA ASP A 185 -10.32 -10.48 -13.16
C ASP A 185 -11.48 -9.80 -12.39
N ALA A 186 -12.13 -8.83 -13.02
CA ALA A 186 -13.17 -8.03 -12.39
C ALA A 186 -14.38 -8.87 -11.93
N GLN A 187 -14.77 -9.91 -12.68
CA GLN A 187 -15.91 -10.74 -12.30
C GLN A 187 -15.59 -11.56 -11.03
N LEU A 188 -14.40 -12.14 -10.99
CA LEU A 188 -13.96 -12.96 -9.86
C LEU A 188 -13.70 -12.07 -8.63
N TRP A 189 -13.10 -10.89 -8.86
CA TRP A 189 -12.86 -9.94 -7.78
C TRP A 189 -14.17 -9.45 -7.14
N ASN A 190 -15.17 -9.05 -7.92
CA ASN A 190 -16.47 -8.65 -7.38
C ASN A 190 -17.13 -9.78 -6.56
N GLN A 191 -16.99 -11.05 -7.00
CA GLN A 191 -17.44 -12.18 -6.20
C GLN A 191 -16.69 -12.25 -4.85
N TYR A 192 -15.35 -12.12 -4.86
CA TYR A 192 -14.54 -12.21 -3.64
C TYR A 192 -14.80 -11.03 -2.70
N VAL A 193 -15.02 -9.84 -3.22
CA VAL A 193 -15.46 -8.67 -2.43
C VAL A 193 -16.75 -9.01 -1.67
N GLY A 194 -17.77 -9.55 -2.32
CA GLY A 194 -19.04 -9.92 -1.68
C GLY A 194 -18.84 -10.94 -0.57
N GLU A 195 -18.04 -11.99 -0.80
CA GLU A 195 -17.78 -13.04 0.18
C GLU A 195 -16.92 -12.52 1.36
N ALA A 196 -15.90 -11.72 1.10
CA ALA A 196 -15.04 -11.12 2.14
C ALA A 196 -15.82 -10.12 2.99
N LEU A 197 -16.66 -9.29 2.38
CA LEU A 197 -17.53 -8.36 3.12
C LEU A 197 -18.46 -9.11 4.07
N ALA A 198 -19.09 -10.23 3.65
CA ALA A 198 -19.91 -11.02 4.52
C ALA A 198 -19.14 -11.50 5.76
N ILE A 199 -17.90 -11.97 5.59
CA ILE A 199 -17.02 -12.39 6.70
C ILE A 199 -16.72 -11.22 7.65
N ILE A 200 -16.37 -10.07 7.10
CA ILE A 200 -16.05 -8.88 7.90
C ILE A 200 -17.28 -8.39 8.66
N ARG A 201 -18.46 -8.38 8.03
CA ARG A 201 -19.70 -7.89 8.63
C ARG A 201 -20.20 -8.75 9.80
N ASP A 202 -19.82 -10.02 9.88
CA ASP A 202 -20.13 -10.87 11.04
C ASP A 202 -19.60 -10.29 12.36
N THR A 203 -18.46 -9.62 12.33
CA THR A 203 -17.81 -9.07 13.53
C THR A 203 -17.67 -7.56 13.51
N ASN A 204 -17.71 -6.92 12.35
CA ASN A 204 -17.51 -5.49 12.12
C ASN A 204 -18.66 -4.89 11.28
N PRO A 205 -19.90 -4.85 11.80
CA PRO A 205 -21.08 -4.48 11.00
C PRO A 205 -21.09 -3.04 10.48
N THR A 206 -20.30 -2.15 11.08
CA THR A 206 -20.28 -0.72 10.73
C THR A 206 -18.88 -0.19 10.42
N ARG A 207 -17.89 -1.05 10.32
CA ARG A 207 -16.53 -0.64 9.97
C ARG A 207 -16.46 -0.25 8.50
N ASP A 208 -15.88 0.91 8.23
CA ASP A 208 -15.62 1.30 6.84
C ASP A 208 -14.62 0.35 6.17
N VAL A 209 -14.96 -0.08 4.95
CA VAL A 209 -14.16 -0.98 4.13
C VAL A 209 -13.84 -0.30 2.80
N VAL A 210 -12.57 -0.31 2.43
CA VAL A 210 -12.05 0.23 1.19
C VAL A 210 -11.92 -0.91 0.16
N ILE A 211 -12.38 -0.67 -1.05
CA ILE A 211 -12.19 -1.57 -2.20
C ILE A 211 -11.80 -0.79 -3.45
N GLY A 212 -10.94 -1.36 -4.26
CA GLY A 212 -10.55 -0.80 -5.56
C GLY A 212 -10.84 -1.76 -6.71
N PRO A 213 -10.83 -1.27 -7.96
CA PRO A 213 -11.02 -2.10 -9.13
C PRO A 213 -9.80 -2.96 -9.43
N THR A 214 -9.97 -3.95 -10.29
CA THR A 214 -8.85 -4.70 -10.86
C THR A 214 -7.98 -3.81 -11.77
N GLN A 215 -6.89 -4.38 -12.30
CA GLN A 215 -5.88 -3.67 -13.10
C GLN A 215 -5.20 -2.57 -12.29
N TRP A 216 -4.63 -2.98 -11.13
CA TRP A 216 -3.83 -2.13 -10.23
C TRP A 216 -4.60 -0.90 -9.72
N ASN A 217 -5.85 -1.09 -9.29
CA ASN A 217 -6.73 -0.01 -8.84
C ASN A 217 -6.84 1.16 -9.85
N SER A 218 -6.66 0.88 -11.15
CA SER A 218 -6.68 1.91 -12.18
C SER A 218 -8.03 2.61 -12.26
N TYR A 219 -8.01 3.94 -12.31
CA TYR A 219 -9.20 4.79 -12.45
C TYR A 219 -10.08 4.37 -13.64
N GLY A 220 -9.46 3.93 -14.75
CA GLY A 220 -10.16 3.50 -15.95
C GLY A 220 -11.01 2.23 -15.78
N TRP A 221 -10.76 1.47 -14.70
CA TRP A 221 -11.48 0.23 -14.39
C TRP A 221 -12.50 0.38 -13.26
N ILE A 222 -12.65 1.57 -12.69
CA ILE A 222 -13.60 1.78 -11.58
C ILE A 222 -15.03 1.39 -11.92
N SER A 223 -15.40 1.51 -13.21
CA SER A 223 -16.72 1.12 -13.70
C SER A 223 -16.98 -0.39 -13.72
N THR A 224 -15.97 -1.22 -13.46
CA THR A 224 -16.09 -2.68 -13.38
C THR A 224 -16.39 -3.17 -11.97
N LEU A 225 -16.32 -2.28 -10.95
CA LEU A 225 -16.70 -2.61 -9.59
C LEU A 225 -18.21 -2.69 -9.46
N ASP A 226 -18.69 -3.79 -8.89
CA ASP A 226 -20.04 -3.85 -8.33
C ASP A 226 -20.07 -3.05 -7.02
N VAL A 227 -21.07 -2.18 -6.88
CA VAL A 227 -21.26 -1.40 -5.65
C VAL A 227 -22.13 -2.20 -4.70
N PRO A 228 -21.59 -2.70 -3.57
CA PRO A 228 -22.39 -3.41 -2.58
C PRO A 228 -23.47 -2.50 -1.98
N ASP A 229 -24.61 -3.06 -1.61
CA ASP A 229 -25.64 -2.35 -0.81
C ASP A 229 -25.21 -2.28 0.67
N ASP A 230 -24.14 -1.51 0.90
CA ASP A 230 -23.50 -1.34 2.19
C ASP A 230 -23.08 0.13 2.35
N PRO A 231 -23.59 0.85 3.35
CA PRO A 231 -23.29 2.29 3.54
C PRO A 231 -21.87 2.54 4.05
N HIS A 232 -21.15 1.49 4.47
CA HIS A 232 -19.80 1.57 5.04
C HIS A 232 -18.72 1.21 4.03
N MET A 233 -18.90 1.66 2.78
CA MET A 233 -17.94 1.43 1.71
C MET A 233 -17.23 2.71 1.30
N ILE A 234 -15.95 2.58 0.96
CA ILE A 234 -15.12 3.59 0.29
C ILE A 234 -14.53 2.94 -0.95
N PHE A 235 -14.56 3.65 -2.07
CA PHE A 235 -14.03 3.14 -3.33
C PHE A 235 -12.71 3.83 -3.64
N THR A 236 -11.65 3.05 -3.80
CA THR A 236 -10.32 3.59 -4.07
C THR A 236 -9.94 3.44 -5.54
N PHE A 237 -9.09 4.35 -5.99
CA PHE A 237 -8.32 4.21 -7.22
C PHE A 237 -6.90 4.74 -6.99
N HIS A 238 -5.96 4.29 -7.83
CA HIS A 238 -4.59 4.77 -7.85
C HIS A 238 -4.34 5.60 -9.11
N TYR A 239 -3.47 6.59 -9.01
CA TYR A 239 -3.19 7.47 -10.13
C TYR A 239 -1.71 7.78 -10.27
N TYR A 240 -1.12 7.26 -11.34
CA TYR A 240 0.29 7.42 -11.65
C TYR A 240 0.54 7.92 -13.09
N GLU A 241 -0.51 8.46 -13.74
CA GLU A 241 -0.35 8.96 -15.11
C GLU A 241 0.28 10.35 -15.17
N PRO A 242 1.19 10.60 -16.12
CA PRO A 242 1.69 9.63 -17.11
C PRO A 242 2.75 8.71 -16.49
N PHE A 243 2.58 7.39 -16.64
CA PHE A 243 3.40 6.37 -15.98
C PHE A 243 4.91 6.51 -16.24
N HIS A 244 5.29 6.88 -17.47
CA HIS A 244 6.70 7.12 -17.82
C HIS A 244 7.32 8.30 -17.06
N PHE A 245 6.52 9.25 -16.60
CA PHE A 245 6.99 10.33 -15.74
C PHE A 245 7.11 9.87 -14.29
N THR A 246 6.07 9.23 -13.76
CA THR A 246 6.00 8.88 -12.33
C THR A 246 6.92 7.75 -11.95
N HIS A 247 7.22 6.82 -12.87
CA HIS A 247 8.03 5.62 -12.62
C HIS A 247 9.36 5.62 -13.38
N GLN A 248 9.82 6.76 -13.92
CA GLN A 248 11.13 6.83 -14.59
C GLN A 248 12.25 6.37 -13.65
N GLY A 249 13.09 5.47 -14.14
CA GLY A 249 14.23 4.93 -13.39
C GLY A 249 13.87 3.97 -12.23
N ALA A 250 12.60 3.60 -12.06
CA ALA A 250 12.16 2.66 -11.05
C ALA A 250 12.64 1.23 -11.38
N GLU A 251 13.41 0.63 -10.48
CA GLU A 251 14.11 -0.64 -10.76
C GLU A 251 13.14 -1.83 -10.90
N TRP A 252 12.02 -1.82 -10.17
CA TRP A 252 11.01 -2.88 -10.23
C TRP A 252 10.16 -2.87 -11.51
N VAL A 253 10.17 -1.76 -12.26
CA VAL A 253 9.50 -1.67 -13.57
C VAL A 253 10.32 -2.38 -14.65
N GLY A 254 11.66 -2.42 -14.48
CA GLY A 254 12.59 -3.06 -15.39
C GLY A 254 13.44 -2.06 -16.18
N ASP A 255 14.24 -2.61 -17.10
CA ASP A 255 15.25 -1.84 -17.86
C ASP A 255 14.63 -0.69 -18.69
N GLU A 256 13.39 -0.83 -19.11
CA GLU A 256 12.68 0.20 -19.89
C GLU A 256 12.53 1.51 -19.13
N ALA A 257 12.35 1.46 -17.80
CA ALA A 257 12.21 2.65 -16.97
C ALA A 257 13.46 3.55 -17.01
N GLN A 258 14.64 3.00 -17.28
CA GLN A 258 15.86 3.78 -17.46
C GLN A 258 15.80 4.64 -18.73
N GLY A 259 15.09 4.19 -19.76
CA GLY A 259 14.86 4.94 -20.99
C GLY A 259 13.93 6.15 -20.82
N TRP A 260 13.21 6.24 -19.70
CA TRP A 260 12.28 7.34 -19.40
C TRP A 260 12.91 8.47 -18.58
N LEU A 261 14.15 8.28 -18.09
CA LEU A 261 14.84 9.30 -17.27
C LEU A 261 14.87 10.66 -17.94
N GLY A 262 14.54 11.71 -17.19
CA GLY A 262 14.45 13.07 -17.67
C GLY A 262 13.08 13.45 -18.26
N THR A 263 12.11 12.54 -18.26
CA THR A 263 10.72 12.87 -18.60
C THR A 263 10.19 13.94 -17.65
N THR A 264 9.61 15.02 -18.18
CA THR A 264 9.05 16.13 -17.42
C THR A 264 7.51 16.12 -17.47
N TRP A 265 6.93 16.68 -16.42
CA TRP A 265 5.54 17.09 -16.40
C TRP A 265 5.50 18.61 -16.24
N ASP A 266 5.11 19.32 -17.30
CA ASP A 266 5.26 20.77 -17.41
C ASP A 266 3.94 21.53 -17.17
N ALA A 267 2.90 20.83 -16.77
CA ALA A 267 1.57 21.38 -16.52
C ALA A 267 1.00 22.11 -17.75
N THR A 268 1.24 21.57 -18.95
CA THR A 268 0.61 22.12 -20.17
C THR A 268 -0.92 21.95 -20.08
N ASP A 269 -1.65 22.69 -20.89
CA ASP A 269 -3.11 22.61 -20.91
C ASP A 269 -3.59 21.20 -21.26
N GLU A 270 -2.89 20.50 -22.13
CA GLU A 270 -3.18 19.11 -22.51
C GLU A 270 -2.95 18.15 -21.34
N GLN A 271 -1.81 18.26 -20.64
CA GLN A 271 -1.49 17.44 -19.48
C GLN A 271 -2.52 17.64 -18.35
N LYS A 272 -2.90 18.89 -18.10
CA LYS A 272 -3.92 19.20 -17.09
C LYS A 272 -5.30 18.68 -17.50
N ALA A 273 -5.68 18.86 -18.77
CA ALA A 273 -6.97 18.38 -19.27
C ALA A 273 -7.09 16.86 -19.18
N GLU A 274 -6.00 16.12 -19.41
CA GLU A 274 -5.99 14.66 -19.23
C GLU A 274 -6.30 14.27 -17.79
N VAL A 275 -5.59 14.85 -16.80
CA VAL A 275 -5.86 14.58 -15.38
C VAL A 275 -7.30 14.94 -15.01
N ILE A 276 -7.78 16.13 -15.40
CA ILE A 276 -9.15 16.57 -15.11
C ILE A 276 -10.17 15.57 -15.69
N ASN A 277 -10.05 15.18 -16.94
CA ASN A 277 -10.96 14.23 -17.56
C ASN A 277 -10.97 12.86 -16.84
N ASN A 278 -9.82 12.39 -16.38
CA ASN A 278 -9.71 11.14 -15.66
C ASN A 278 -10.42 11.23 -14.30
N PHE A 279 -10.23 12.31 -13.56
CA PHE A 279 -10.89 12.54 -12.27
C PHE A 279 -12.39 12.78 -12.42
N ASP A 280 -12.82 13.55 -13.45
CA ASP A 280 -14.23 13.71 -13.82
C ASP A 280 -14.90 12.35 -14.07
N SER A 281 -14.21 11.42 -14.73
CA SER A 281 -14.76 10.08 -15.01
C SER A 281 -15.05 9.30 -13.73
N VAL A 282 -14.18 9.38 -12.72
CA VAL A 282 -14.36 8.77 -11.40
C VAL A 282 -15.49 9.47 -10.63
N ALA A 283 -15.52 10.79 -10.63
CA ALA A 283 -16.57 11.57 -10.00
C ALA A 283 -17.97 11.28 -10.61
N ASP A 284 -18.04 11.16 -11.91
CA ASP A 284 -19.28 10.82 -12.61
C ASP A 284 -19.73 9.39 -12.32
N TRP A 285 -18.76 8.45 -12.15
CA TRP A 285 -19.09 7.10 -11.68
C TRP A 285 -19.65 7.15 -10.27
N SER A 286 -19.01 7.86 -9.33
CA SER A 286 -19.52 8.03 -7.96
C SER A 286 -20.95 8.60 -7.94
N LYS A 287 -21.22 9.67 -8.71
CA LYS A 287 -22.56 10.27 -8.83
C LYS A 287 -23.61 9.30 -9.30
N ARG A 288 -23.30 8.47 -10.31
CA ARG A 288 -24.24 7.44 -10.82
C ARG A 288 -24.56 6.36 -9.79
N HIS A 289 -23.70 6.17 -8.80
CA HIS A 289 -23.87 5.19 -7.72
C HIS A 289 -24.26 5.82 -6.37
N GLY A 290 -24.91 7.00 -6.39
CA GLY A 290 -25.46 7.63 -5.20
C GLY A 290 -24.47 8.52 -4.43
N ASN A 291 -23.44 9.02 -5.07
CA ASN A 291 -22.35 9.81 -4.48
C ASN A 291 -21.56 9.00 -3.43
N VAL A 292 -21.13 7.80 -3.81
CA VAL A 292 -20.28 6.97 -2.97
C VAL A 292 -18.95 7.66 -2.67
N ARG A 293 -18.38 7.35 -1.50
CA ARG A 293 -17.11 7.95 -1.06
C ARG A 293 -15.95 7.46 -1.92
N ILE A 294 -15.10 8.39 -2.37
CA ILE A 294 -13.93 8.10 -3.20
C ILE A 294 -12.64 8.42 -2.43
N LEU A 295 -11.66 7.54 -2.59
CA LEU A 295 -10.30 7.68 -2.11
C LEU A 295 -9.33 7.58 -3.30
N LEU A 296 -8.47 8.57 -3.48
CA LEU A 296 -7.24 8.41 -4.25
C LEU A 296 -6.23 7.73 -3.32
N GLY A 297 -6.16 6.40 -3.35
CA GLY A 297 -5.39 5.60 -2.40
C GLY A 297 -3.88 5.72 -2.54
N GLU A 298 -3.45 5.95 -3.79
CA GLU A 298 -2.03 6.18 -4.09
C GLU A 298 -1.86 7.15 -5.24
N PHE A 299 -0.90 8.04 -5.09
CA PHE A 299 -0.32 8.87 -6.14
C PHE A 299 1.04 9.39 -5.71
N GLY A 300 1.98 9.51 -6.64
CA GLY A 300 3.34 9.98 -6.37
C GLY A 300 4.18 9.95 -7.63
N ALA A 301 5.38 10.52 -7.56
CA ALA A 301 6.38 10.40 -8.60
C ALA A 301 7.73 10.03 -8.00
N TYR A 302 8.40 9.04 -8.59
CA TYR A 302 9.65 8.47 -8.09
C TYR A 302 10.76 9.53 -8.04
N SER A 303 11.68 9.40 -7.09
CA SER A 303 12.71 10.41 -6.78
C SER A 303 13.66 10.74 -7.92
N THR A 304 13.77 9.87 -8.91
CA THR A 304 14.57 10.11 -10.14
C THR A 304 13.92 11.09 -11.11
N ALA A 305 12.61 11.36 -10.96
CA ALA A 305 11.94 12.37 -11.75
C ALA A 305 12.43 13.78 -11.40
N PRO A 306 12.50 14.71 -12.37
CA PRO A 306 12.93 16.09 -12.13
C PRO A 306 12.10 16.74 -11.01
N GLN A 307 12.77 17.28 -9.98
CA GLN A 307 12.15 17.78 -8.76
C GLN A 307 11.03 18.79 -9.01
N ASP A 308 11.25 19.76 -9.90
CA ASP A 308 10.25 20.79 -10.21
C ASP A 308 8.98 20.17 -10.83
N SER A 309 9.14 19.14 -11.65
CA SER A 309 8.02 18.40 -12.25
C SER A 309 7.30 17.55 -11.21
N ARG A 310 8.03 16.91 -10.28
CA ARG A 310 7.43 16.17 -9.15
C ARG A 310 6.54 17.10 -8.33
N VAL A 311 7.05 18.25 -7.93
CA VAL A 311 6.30 19.24 -7.12
C VAL A 311 5.05 19.73 -7.86
N ARG A 312 5.20 20.13 -9.14
CA ARG A 312 4.05 20.59 -9.95
C ARG A 312 2.98 19.51 -10.11
N TRP A 313 3.40 18.30 -10.45
CA TRP A 313 2.48 17.18 -10.66
C TRP A 313 1.76 16.82 -9.34
N THR A 314 2.51 16.64 -8.25
CA THR A 314 1.96 16.33 -6.93
C THR A 314 0.94 17.39 -6.48
N THR A 315 1.29 18.67 -6.65
CA THR A 315 0.37 19.79 -6.35
C THR A 315 -0.91 19.68 -7.15
N PHE A 316 -0.80 19.47 -8.46
CA PHE A 316 -1.96 19.43 -9.35
C PHE A 316 -2.87 18.24 -9.07
N ILE A 317 -2.29 17.04 -8.87
CA ILE A 317 -3.08 15.84 -8.52
C ILE A 317 -3.82 16.04 -7.19
N ARG A 318 -3.13 16.54 -6.14
CA ARG A 318 -3.76 16.87 -4.86
C ARG A 318 -4.90 17.88 -5.04
N GLU A 319 -4.70 18.95 -5.82
CA GLU A 319 -5.73 19.95 -6.08
C GLU A 319 -6.93 19.36 -6.81
N GLN A 320 -6.71 18.47 -7.77
CA GLN A 320 -7.81 17.80 -8.46
C GLN A 320 -8.57 16.84 -7.52
N ALA A 321 -7.88 16.07 -6.68
CA ALA A 321 -8.56 15.23 -5.70
C ALA A 321 -9.46 16.06 -4.77
N GLU A 322 -8.93 17.15 -4.21
CA GLU A 322 -9.69 18.05 -3.32
C GLU A 322 -10.86 18.75 -4.05
N ALA A 323 -10.66 19.19 -5.30
CA ALA A 323 -11.71 19.83 -6.10
C ALA A 323 -12.88 18.89 -6.42
N HIS A 324 -12.62 17.59 -6.54
CA HIS A 324 -13.63 16.56 -6.76
C HIS A 324 -14.23 16.00 -5.44
N GLY A 325 -13.75 16.47 -4.28
CA GLY A 325 -14.19 15.97 -2.98
C GLY A 325 -13.67 14.58 -2.63
N PHE A 326 -12.59 14.14 -3.25
CA PHE A 326 -11.93 12.88 -2.95
C PHE A 326 -10.98 13.04 -1.77
N ALA A 327 -10.97 12.06 -0.87
CA ALA A 327 -9.86 11.87 0.05
C ALA A 327 -8.63 11.38 -0.73
N TRP A 328 -7.43 11.62 -0.21
CA TRP A 328 -6.22 11.15 -0.89
C TRP A 328 -5.13 10.71 0.08
N ALA A 329 -4.32 9.73 -0.31
CA ALA A 329 -3.11 9.29 0.37
C ALA A 329 -1.91 9.31 -0.58
N TYR A 330 -0.89 10.12 -0.24
CA TYR A 330 0.34 10.22 -1.03
C TYR A 330 1.18 8.94 -0.91
N TRP A 331 1.67 8.41 -2.01
CA TRP A 331 2.65 7.35 -2.04
C TRP A 331 4.04 7.96 -2.20
N GLU A 332 4.89 8.02 -1.16
CA GLU A 332 4.71 7.48 0.19
C GLU A 332 5.51 8.32 1.21
N LEU A 333 5.62 7.87 2.47
CA LEU A 333 6.28 8.65 3.51
C LEU A 333 7.79 8.78 3.29
N ALA A 334 8.55 7.66 3.16
CA ALA A 334 10.00 7.70 3.42
C ALA A 334 10.88 6.86 2.46
N ALA A 335 10.32 6.14 1.48
CA ALA A 335 11.10 5.37 0.50
C ALA A 335 11.32 6.13 -0.81
N GLY A 336 11.27 5.45 -1.94
CA GLY A 336 11.65 6.01 -3.25
C GLY A 336 10.79 7.15 -3.77
N PHE A 337 9.52 7.27 -3.34
CA PHE A 337 8.65 8.42 -3.62
C PHE A 337 8.61 9.42 -2.46
N GLY A 338 9.29 9.14 -1.38
CA GLY A 338 9.16 9.74 -0.07
C GLY A 338 9.03 11.25 -0.01
N VAL A 339 8.09 11.71 0.84
CA VAL A 339 7.96 13.12 1.22
C VAL A 339 8.85 13.48 2.41
N TYR A 340 9.28 12.49 3.19
CA TYR A 340 10.22 12.61 4.30
C TYR A 340 11.54 11.90 3.97
N ASP A 341 12.63 12.42 4.44
CA ASP A 341 13.98 11.83 4.31
C ASP A 341 14.39 11.24 5.67
N PRO A 342 14.39 9.91 5.82
CA PRO A 342 14.70 9.27 7.10
C PRO A 342 16.17 9.41 7.51
N ASP A 343 17.09 9.53 6.56
CA ASP A 343 18.53 9.70 6.82
C ASP A 343 18.85 11.12 7.28
N ALA A 344 18.27 12.11 6.59
CA ALA A 344 18.37 13.50 6.96
C ALA A 344 17.49 13.90 8.15
N LYS A 345 16.51 13.05 8.51
CA LYS A 345 15.45 13.32 9.49
C LYS A 345 14.72 14.63 9.21
N ALA A 346 14.36 14.85 7.96
CA ALA A 346 13.78 16.11 7.50
C ALA A 346 12.72 15.89 6.42
N TRP A 347 11.71 16.74 6.40
CA TRP A 347 10.76 16.80 5.30
C TRP A 347 11.44 17.30 4.03
N ARG A 348 11.05 16.73 2.89
CA ARG A 348 11.32 17.32 1.59
C ARG A 348 10.32 18.47 1.40
N GLU A 349 10.71 19.65 1.90
CA GLU A 349 9.84 20.80 2.13
C GLU A 349 8.95 21.19 0.94
N ASP A 350 9.50 21.11 -0.29
CA ASP A 350 8.74 21.47 -1.48
C ASP A 350 7.63 20.45 -1.78
N LEU A 351 7.89 19.17 -1.53
CA LEU A 351 6.87 18.11 -1.66
C LEU A 351 5.85 18.19 -0.52
N LEU A 352 6.30 18.44 0.70
CA LEU A 352 5.37 18.61 1.81
C LEU A 352 4.42 19.79 1.55
N LYS A 353 4.93 20.94 1.08
CA LYS A 353 4.08 22.08 0.69
C LYS A 353 3.17 21.79 -0.50
N ALA A 354 3.55 20.91 -1.41
CA ALA A 354 2.68 20.47 -2.49
C ALA A 354 1.47 19.68 -1.97
N LEU A 355 1.63 18.96 -0.86
CA LEU A 355 0.59 18.13 -0.23
C LEU A 355 -0.19 18.92 0.84
N ILE A 356 0.51 19.63 1.70
CA ILE A 356 -0.05 20.38 2.84
C ILE A 356 0.37 21.86 2.68
N PRO A 357 -0.40 22.65 1.91
CA PRO A 357 -0.10 24.06 1.62
C PRO A 357 -0.31 25.00 2.81
#